data_5c6e704d2c91488d95c43e26d7e95734
#
_entry.id   5c6e704d2c91488d95c43e26d7e95734
#
_cell.length_a   1.000
_cell.length_b   1.000
_cell.length_c   1.000
_cell.angle_alpha   90.00
_cell.angle_beta   90.00
_cell.angle_gamma   90.00
#
_symmetry.space_group_name_H-M   'P 1'
#
loop_
_entity.id
_entity.type
_entity.pdbx_description
1 polymer ?
#
loop_
_entity_poly.entity_id
_entity_poly.type
_entity_poly.pdbx_seq_one_letter_code
_entity_poly.pdbx_strand_id
1 'polypeptide(L)'
;VKQRHLGKLVGNTGDPKNLMMILNSSFAARRGEFIRIRHRELEDEPEANVLGRIVSIHRSNVLYNSGLGSSVTELELLPGAQITGENLHAKLEVVGYKDPVTGQIRMPRRPLDPGANVETVDFQFLSSFYEFREDTGLHLGNLVGYDRGENIVPVYLDVPNLVTEHLAVLAMTGAGKSYTVGRIIERLVTLNNGTVVVFDPHGEYGKALAGGRIQFNEQNEVADPRDERVLPQIQKLLWRLTEAGAGIQAYTPQSSSFQAKYASANHELALQFDQFEMDDLSEILPGLTEPQERVLDVAIRYWRQQEKSPRDINQLRDLLSGDLQELRDWKELTEAEGRALNSRSAAVASIKLRRLLNDAQAFYSKALAAPTNIADMVGRRSDKRGRLVIIDLQGLSDNAKQVITALVSSEILKAASNKTNPIRPCFLVYEEGHTFAPSGQPAISLRIIKKVAGEGRKFGVGFAVISQRPSKLDADVTSQCNTIIAMRLKNPDDQRFILRVSDMFSKADIDELPSLSTGEALVTGRAIPAPLLVKVGAKALVHGGASPEVLEMWGHFDG
;
A
#
# COMPACT_ATOMS: atom_id res chain seq x y z
N VAL A 1 -12.42 -32.30 11.22
CA VAL A 1 -11.10 -32.95 11.25
C VAL A 1 -10.83 -33.30 12.71
N LYS A 2 -10.60 -34.57 13.05
CA LYS A 2 -10.21 -34.95 14.42
C LYS A 2 -8.89 -34.25 14.76
N GLN A 3 -8.83 -33.55 15.88
CA GLN A 3 -7.61 -32.98 16.43
C GLN A 3 -6.53 -34.04 16.50
N ARG A 4 -5.36 -33.81 15.92
CA ARG A 4 -4.24 -34.72 15.91
C ARG A 4 -3.16 -34.18 16.82
N HIS A 5 -2.66 -35.03 17.69
CA HIS A 5 -1.49 -34.74 18.49
C HIS A 5 -0.25 -34.85 17.59
N LEU A 6 0.45 -33.73 17.40
CA LEU A 6 1.63 -33.61 16.53
C LEU A 6 2.92 -34.00 17.25
N GLY A 7 3.03 -33.62 18.53
CA GLY A 7 4.25 -33.81 19.31
C GLY A 7 4.23 -33.06 20.63
N LYS A 8 5.40 -32.83 21.20
CA LYS A 8 5.58 -32.13 22.49
C LYS A 8 6.59 -31.02 22.41
N LEU A 9 6.37 -29.94 23.15
CA LEU A 9 7.36 -28.89 23.33
C LEU A 9 8.59 -29.43 24.06
N VAL A 10 9.78 -29.00 23.63
CA VAL A 10 11.06 -29.37 24.22
C VAL A 10 11.99 -28.19 24.36
N GLY A 11 12.94 -28.31 25.29
CA GLY A 11 13.98 -27.31 25.50
C GLY A 11 13.50 -26.06 26.22
N ASN A 12 14.15 -24.94 25.93
CA ASN A 12 13.83 -23.63 26.55
C ASN A 12 12.60 -23.02 25.85
N THR A 13 11.56 -22.73 26.62
CA THR A 13 10.30 -22.16 26.16
C THR A 13 10.16 -20.67 26.48
N GLY A 14 11.21 -20.04 26.97
CA GLY A 14 11.21 -18.62 27.36
C GLY A 14 11.17 -17.62 26.19
N ASP A 15 11.52 -18.06 24.97
CA ASP A 15 11.41 -17.23 23.75
C ASP A 15 10.22 -17.72 22.89
N PRO A 16 9.09 -16.99 22.88
CA PRO A 16 7.92 -17.39 22.12
C PRO A 16 8.12 -17.35 20.59
N LYS A 17 9.17 -16.68 20.11
CA LYS A 17 9.52 -16.66 18.68
C LYS A 17 10.43 -17.82 18.27
N ASN A 18 10.85 -18.66 19.21
CA ASN A 18 11.88 -19.67 18.96
C ASN A 18 11.67 -20.95 19.76
N LEU A 19 10.45 -21.46 19.75
CA LEU A 19 10.10 -22.70 20.42
C LEU A 19 10.51 -23.92 19.58
N MET A 20 10.83 -25.02 20.28
CA MET A 20 11.13 -26.30 19.63
C MET A 20 10.13 -27.36 20.05
N MET A 21 9.74 -28.22 19.11
CA MET A 21 8.95 -29.41 19.40
C MET A 21 9.58 -30.67 18.78
N ILE A 22 9.38 -31.79 19.42
CA ILE A 22 9.62 -33.11 18.81
C ILE A 22 8.32 -33.57 18.17
N LEU A 23 8.40 -33.93 16.89
CA LEU A 23 7.28 -34.47 16.13
C LEU A 23 7.13 -35.96 16.33
N ASN A 24 5.89 -36.42 16.39
CA ASN A 24 5.60 -37.88 16.49
C ASN A 24 5.78 -38.63 15.16
N SER A 25 5.63 -37.92 14.01
CA SER A 25 5.75 -38.48 12.66
C SER A 25 6.09 -37.42 11.63
N SER A 26 6.92 -37.77 10.63
CA SER A 26 7.32 -36.87 9.53
C SER A 26 6.17 -36.41 8.64
N PHE A 27 5.11 -37.17 8.56
CA PHE A 27 3.94 -36.89 7.71
C PHE A 27 2.85 -36.11 8.44
N ALA A 28 3.03 -35.84 9.74
CA ALA A 28 2.00 -35.24 10.57
C ALA A 28 1.97 -33.70 10.49
N ALA A 29 3.05 -33.05 10.04
CA ALA A 29 3.19 -31.61 10.10
C ALA A 29 3.77 -31.00 8.81
N ARG A 30 3.38 -29.77 8.49
CA ARG A 30 3.88 -29.01 7.34
C ARG A 30 4.36 -27.64 7.79
N ARG A 31 5.35 -27.11 7.11
CA ARG A 31 5.75 -25.70 7.28
C ARG A 31 4.57 -24.78 7.02
N GLY A 32 4.40 -23.74 7.85
CA GLY A 32 3.28 -22.81 7.76
C GLY A 32 1.98 -23.31 8.43
N GLU A 33 1.92 -24.57 8.86
CA GLU A 33 0.75 -25.14 9.53
C GLU A 33 0.55 -24.51 10.91
N PHE A 34 -0.69 -24.18 11.23
CA PHE A 34 -1.06 -23.68 12.55
C PHE A 34 -1.24 -24.83 13.54
N ILE A 35 -0.82 -24.55 14.77
CA ILE A 35 -0.90 -25.47 15.91
C ILE A 35 -1.48 -24.76 17.12
N ARG A 36 -1.99 -25.52 18.05
CA ARG A 36 -2.39 -25.02 19.34
C ARG A 36 -1.64 -25.72 20.46
N ILE A 37 -1.42 -24.96 21.53
CA ILE A 37 -0.79 -25.43 22.76
C ILE A 37 -1.65 -24.93 23.91
N ARG A 38 -2.01 -25.81 24.84
CA ARG A 38 -2.74 -25.38 26.05
C ARG A 38 -1.78 -24.66 26.98
N HIS A 39 -2.24 -23.56 27.53
CA HIS A 39 -1.45 -22.70 28.39
C HIS A 39 -2.34 -22.05 29.45
N ARG A 40 -1.78 -21.84 30.63
CA ARG A 40 -2.39 -21.10 31.71
C ARG A 40 -1.48 -19.94 32.13
N GLU A 41 -1.94 -18.73 31.94
CA GLU A 41 -1.15 -17.51 32.22
C GLU A 41 -1.01 -17.29 33.74
N LEU A 42 -2.10 -17.43 34.48
CA LEU A 42 -2.12 -17.38 35.95
C LEU A 42 -2.81 -18.63 36.53
N GLU A 43 -2.48 -19.02 37.77
CA GLU A 43 -3.04 -20.24 38.38
C GLU A 43 -4.55 -20.17 38.53
N ASP A 44 -5.10 -18.99 38.78
CA ASP A 44 -6.53 -18.74 38.96
C ASP A 44 -7.28 -18.48 37.64
N GLU A 45 -6.57 -18.41 36.50
CA GLU A 45 -7.19 -18.17 35.20
C GLU A 45 -7.55 -19.48 34.50
N PRO A 46 -8.58 -19.46 33.64
CA PRO A 46 -8.90 -20.62 32.82
C PRO A 46 -7.77 -20.93 31.81
N GLU A 47 -7.63 -22.19 31.48
CA GLU A 47 -6.71 -22.63 30.43
C GLU A 47 -7.06 -21.96 29.10
N ALA A 48 -6.09 -21.32 28.45
CA ALA A 48 -6.22 -20.72 27.13
C ALA A 48 -5.53 -21.59 26.07
N ASN A 49 -5.96 -21.44 24.83
CA ASN A 49 -5.29 -22.04 23.69
C ASN A 49 -4.34 -21.03 23.05
N VAL A 50 -3.05 -21.28 23.14
CA VAL A 50 -2.03 -20.53 22.42
C VAL A 50 -1.97 -21.03 20.99
N LEU A 51 -2.18 -20.14 20.04
CA LEU A 51 -1.98 -20.38 18.62
C LEU A 51 -0.49 -20.19 18.29
N GLY A 52 0.08 -21.14 17.58
CA GLY A 52 1.42 -21.04 17.03
C GLY A 52 1.45 -21.48 15.57
N ARG A 53 2.59 -21.25 14.92
CA ARG A 53 2.85 -21.64 13.54
C ARG A 53 4.15 -22.43 13.44
N ILE A 54 4.17 -23.46 12.62
CA ILE A 54 5.38 -24.23 12.31
C ILE A 54 6.23 -23.43 11.31
N VAL A 55 7.41 -23.02 11.75
CA VAL A 55 8.35 -22.19 10.97
C VAL A 55 9.26 -23.05 10.11
N SER A 56 9.81 -24.11 10.68
CA SER A 56 10.66 -25.05 9.96
C SER A 56 10.55 -26.46 10.56
N ILE A 57 10.84 -27.47 9.74
CA ILE A 57 10.90 -28.87 10.15
C ILE A 57 12.28 -29.38 9.78
N HIS A 58 12.96 -29.96 10.74
CA HIS A 58 14.28 -30.52 10.60
C HIS A 58 14.21 -32.04 10.86
N ARG A 59 14.72 -32.79 9.91
CA ARG A 59 14.89 -34.22 10.02
C ARG A 59 16.38 -34.50 10.15
N SER A 60 16.80 -35.07 11.23
CA SER A 60 18.18 -35.48 11.44
C SER A 60 18.21 -36.93 11.92
N ASN A 61 19.20 -37.66 11.46
CA ASN A 61 19.49 -38.97 11.98
C ASN A 61 20.87 -38.92 12.62
N VAL A 62 20.94 -39.21 13.91
CA VAL A 62 22.19 -39.14 14.68
C VAL A 62 23.25 -40.07 14.11
N LEU A 63 22.83 -41.17 13.49
CA LEU A 63 23.74 -42.13 12.89
C LEU A 63 24.34 -41.70 11.55
N TYR A 64 23.67 -40.75 10.83
CA TYR A 64 24.18 -40.17 9.56
C TYR A 64 24.93 -38.85 9.77
N ASN A 65 25.21 -38.44 11.00
CA ASN A 65 26.03 -37.27 11.25
C ASN A 65 27.50 -37.54 10.91
N SER A 66 28.14 -36.56 10.37
CA SER A 66 29.38 -36.46 9.58
C SER A 66 30.63 -37.30 9.96
N GLY A 67 30.58 -38.12 11.00
CA GLY A 67 31.68 -39.00 11.41
C GLY A 67 31.41 -40.51 11.28
N LEU A 68 30.16 -40.91 11.08
CA LEU A 68 29.76 -42.31 11.07
C LEU A 68 29.05 -42.73 9.76
N GLY A 69 28.87 -41.81 8.82
CA GLY A 69 28.04 -41.99 7.61
C GLY A 69 28.42 -43.18 6.74
N SER A 70 29.71 -43.48 6.57
CA SER A 70 30.15 -44.62 5.77
C SER A 70 29.85 -45.98 6.43
N SER A 71 30.06 -46.03 7.75
CA SER A 71 29.79 -47.28 8.52
C SER A 71 28.30 -47.60 8.64
N VAL A 72 27.45 -46.57 8.66
CA VAL A 72 25.98 -46.73 8.71
C VAL A 72 25.42 -47.17 7.37
N THR A 73 25.96 -46.64 6.25
CA THR A 73 25.58 -47.08 4.90
C THR A 73 25.94 -48.56 4.67
N GLU A 74 27.05 -49.04 5.24
CA GLU A 74 27.40 -50.48 5.21
C GLU A 74 26.47 -51.34 6.03
N LEU A 75 25.95 -50.83 7.17
CA LEU A 75 24.97 -51.53 8.01
C LEU A 75 23.57 -51.65 7.36
N GLU A 76 23.15 -50.66 6.58
CA GLU A 76 21.89 -50.70 5.81
C GLU A 76 21.87 -51.77 4.70
N LEU A 77 23.05 -52.17 4.23
CA LEU A 77 23.19 -53.23 3.25
C LEU A 77 22.98 -54.64 3.85
N LEU A 78 22.83 -54.75 5.17
CA LEU A 78 22.55 -56.01 5.83
C LEU A 78 21.04 -56.32 5.81
N PRO A 79 20.61 -57.50 5.32
CA PRO A 79 19.20 -57.85 5.32
C PRO A 79 18.59 -57.85 6.73
N GLY A 80 17.56 -57.02 6.95
CA GLY A 80 16.83 -56.94 8.22
C GLY A 80 17.30 -55.86 9.20
N ALA A 81 18.31 -55.06 8.87
CA ALA A 81 18.71 -53.94 9.69
C ALA A 81 17.71 -52.78 9.54
N GLN A 82 16.97 -52.47 10.60
CA GLN A 82 16.21 -51.21 10.71
C GLN A 82 17.04 -50.19 11.48
N ILE A 83 17.49 -49.14 10.79
CA ILE A 83 18.19 -48.02 11.43
C ILE A 83 17.14 -47.12 12.06
N THR A 84 16.95 -47.23 13.37
CA THR A 84 16.14 -46.36 14.18
C THR A 84 17.02 -45.26 14.79
N GLY A 85 16.71 -44.04 14.60
CA GLY A 85 17.50 -42.90 15.12
C GLY A 85 17.11 -41.57 14.50
N GLU A 86 15.98 -41.53 13.81
CA GLU A 86 15.44 -40.29 13.25
C GLU A 86 14.90 -39.40 14.35
N ASN A 87 15.44 -38.17 14.40
CA ASN A 87 14.92 -37.10 15.20
C ASN A 87 14.23 -36.08 14.29
N LEU A 88 12.94 -35.90 14.52
CA LEU A 88 12.13 -34.88 13.85
C LEU A 88 11.85 -33.74 14.81
N HIS A 89 12.40 -32.59 14.50
CA HIS A 89 12.17 -31.38 15.26
C HIS A 89 11.47 -30.36 14.38
N ALA A 90 10.52 -29.64 14.97
CA ALA A 90 9.96 -28.46 14.33
C ALA A 90 10.24 -27.23 15.19
N LYS A 91 10.60 -26.14 14.52
CA LYS A 91 10.67 -24.83 15.13
C LYS A 91 9.28 -24.21 15.02
N LEU A 92 8.82 -23.64 16.14
CA LEU A 92 7.52 -23.00 16.28
C LEU A 92 7.69 -21.53 16.61
N GLU A 93 6.76 -20.74 16.15
CA GLU A 93 6.58 -19.34 16.54
C GLU A 93 5.17 -19.17 17.11
N VAL A 94 5.06 -18.51 18.26
CA VAL A 94 3.76 -18.20 18.87
C VAL A 94 3.15 -17.02 18.16
N VAL A 95 1.90 -17.17 17.74
CA VAL A 95 1.06 -16.08 17.20
C VAL A 95 0.40 -15.31 18.34
N GLY A 96 -0.02 -16.02 19.38
CA GLY A 96 -0.64 -15.46 20.57
C GLY A 96 -1.71 -16.36 21.16
N TYR A 97 -2.38 -15.87 22.20
CA TYR A 97 -3.59 -16.49 22.74
C TYR A 97 -4.70 -15.44 22.82
N LYS A 98 -5.93 -15.88 22.72
CA LYS A 98 -7.10 -15.02 22.91
C LYS A 98 -7.39 -14.89 24.39
N ASP A 99 -7.19 -13.70 24.92
CA ASP A 99 -7.47 -13.39 26.32
C ASP A 99 -8.96 -13.61 26.62
N PRO A 100 -9.31 -14.50 27.55
CA PRO A 100 -10.69 -14.87 27.77
C PRO A 100 -11.57 -13.73 28.33
N VAL A 101 -10.96 -12.70 28.91
CA VAL A 101 -11.67 -11.55 29.50
C VAL A 101 -11.87 -10.45 28.47
N THR A 102 -10.85 -10.12 27.71
CA THR A 102 -10.87 -8.97 26.79
C THR A 102 -11.15 -9.35 25.34
N GLY A 103 -11.04 -10.64 24.99
CA GLY A 103 -11.12 -11.14 23.61
C GLY A 103 -9.96 -10.75 22.71
N GLN A 104 -8.97 -10.00 23.22
CA GLN A 104 -7.82 -9.55 22.43
C GLN A 104 -6.77 -10.65 22.29
N ILE A 105 -6.11 -10.69 21.15
CA ILE A 105 -4.94 -11.56 20.95
C ILE A 105 -3.75 -10.94 21.66
N ARG A 106 -3.12 -11.72 22.55
CA ARG A 106 -1.95 -11.32 23.35
C ARG A 106 -0.86 -12.37 23.28
N MET A 107 0.38 -11.94 23.45
CA MET A 107 1.51 -12.85 23.64
C MET A 107 1.51 -13.38 25.07
N PRO A 108 1.80 -14.69 25.29
CA PRO A 108 2.01 -15.23 26.62
C PRO A 108 3.15 -14.49 27.34
N ARG A 109 2.94 -14.13 28.58
CA ARG A 109 3.96 -13.51 29.45
C ARG A 109 4.70 -14.57 30.28
N ARG A 110 4.02 -15.67 30.56
CA ARG A 110 4.62 -16.85 31.19
C ARG A 110 5.15 -17.79 30.10
N PRO A 111 6.35 -18.38 30.26
CA PRO A 111 6.84 -19.41 29.36
C PRO A 111 5.86 -20.59 29.27
N LEU A 112 5.72 -21.14 28.06
CA LEU A 112 4.92 -22.34 27.86
C LEU A 112 5.59 -23.55 28.56
N ASP A 113 4.77 -24.48 29.07
CA ASP A 113 5.30 -25.60 29.82
C ASP A 113 6.09 -26.56 28.92
N PRO A 114 7.37 -26.88 29.23
CA PRO A 114 8.08 -27.95 28.55
C PRO A 114 7.32 -29.27 28.69
N GLY A 115 7.22 -30.04 27.60
CA GLY A 115 6.44 -31.27 27.56
C GLY A 115 4.94 -31.05 27.22
N ALA A 116 4.48 -29.80 27.08
CA ALA A 116 3.12 -29.51 26.65
C ALA A 116 2.81 -30.16 25.29
N ASN A 117 1.60 -30.65 25.15
CA ASN A 117 1.13 -31.23 23.91
C ASN A 117 0.90 -30.17 22.84
N VAL A 118 1.40 -30.44 21.63
CA VAL A 118 1.15 -29.64 20.44
C VAL A 118 0.14 -30.38 19.56
N GLU A 119 -0.94 -29.69 19.21
CA GLU A 119 -2.06 -30.26 18.45
C GLU A 119 -2.34 -29.45 17.17
N THR A 120 -2.92 -30.12 16.16
CA THR A 120 -3.43 -29.42 14.97
C THR A 120 -4.62 -28.55 15.33
N VAL A 121 -4.86 -27.49 14.53
CA VAL A 121 -6.06 -26.68 14.60
C VAL A 121 -6.96 -26.95 13.40
N ASP A 122 -8.26 -26.77 13.58
CA ASP A 122 -9.23 -26.80 12.50
C ASP A 122 -9.60 -25.37 12.06
N PHE A 123 -10.34 -25.28 10.94
CA PHE A 123 -10.75 -23.99 10.39
C PHE A 123 -11.72 -23.24 11.33
N GLN A 124 -12.54 -23.97 12.12
CA GLN A 124 -13.47 -23.35 13.06
C GLN A 124 -12.72 -22.65 14.20
N PHE A 125 -11.67 -23.29 14.71
CA PHE A 125 -10.79 -22.67 15.71
C PHE A 125 -10.11 -21.43 15.15
N LEU A 126 -9.53 -21.47 13.94
CA LEU A 126 -8.88 -20.32 13.32
C LEU A 126 -9.87 -19.19 13.07
N SER A 127 -11.06 -19.48 12.56
CA SER A 127 -12.11 -18.48 12.34
C SER A 127 -12.54 -17.82 13.65
N SER A 128 -12.71 -18.60 14.73
CA SER A 128 -13.05 -18.07 16.04
C SER A 128 -11.89 -17.32 16.72
N PHE A 129 -10.66 -17.73 16.46
CA PHE A 129 -9.47 -17.10 17.01
C PHE A 129 -9.27 -15.69 16.43
N TYR A 130 -9.33 -15.56 15.11
CA TYR A 130 -9.10 -14.30 14.43
C TYR A 130 -10.33 -13.37 14.47
N GLU A 131 -11.56 -13.91 14.52
CA GLU A 131 -12.82 -13.15 14.56
C GLU A 131 -12.84 -11.97 13.56
N PHE A 132 -12.56 -12.26 12.31
CA PHE A 132 -12.60 -11.24 11.27
C PHE A 132 -13.98 -10.60 11.18
N ARG A 133 -14.01 -9.28 11.14
CA ARG A 133 -15.24 -8.51 10.96
C ARG A 133 -15.65 -8.50 9.50
N GLU A 134 -16.63 -9.30 9.15
CA GLU A 134 -17.16 -9.35 7.78
C GLU A 134 -17.98 -8.12 7.42
N ASP A 135 -18.65 -7.51 8.41
CA ASP A 135 -19.56 -6.36 8.25
C ASP A 135 -18.82 -5.06 7.89
N THR A 136 -17.65 -4.84 8.48
CA THR A 136 -16.83 -3.62 8.28
C THR A 136 -15.51 -3.90 7.57
N GLY A 137 -15.18 -5.16 7.37
CA GLY A 137 -13.92 -5.62 6.80
C GLY A 137 -13.91 -5.65 5.28
N LEU A 138 -12.73 -5.50 4.73
CA LEU A 138 -12.43 -5.72 3.32
C LEU A 138 -11.87 -7.13 3.13
N HIS A 139 -12.60 -8.00 2.46
CA HIS A 139 -12.13 -9.36 2.14
C HIS A 139 -10.93 -9.29 1.20
N LEU A 140 -9.73 -9.59 1.72
CA LEU A 140 -8.49 -9.61 0.93
C LEU A 140 -8.30 -10.93 0.18
N GLY A 141 -8.66 -12.03 0.80
CA GLY A 141 -8.44 -13.37 0.27
C GLY A 141 -8.59 -14.41 1.38
N ASN A 142 -7.88 -15.53 1.26
CA ASN A 142 -7.98 -16.63 2.19
C ASN A 142 -6.62 -16.97 2.81
N LEU A 143 -6.63 -17.53 4.00
CA LEU A 143 -5.45 -17.99 4.69
C LEU A 143 -4.79 -19.13 3.91
N VAL A 144 -3.52 -19.03 3.58
CA VAL A 144 -2.78 -20.06 2.84
C VAL A 144 -2.81 -21.37 3.62
N GLY A 145 -3.09 -22.46 2.92
CA GLY A 145 -3.32 -23.79 3.52
C GLY A 145 -4.77 -24.04 3.96
N TYR A 146 -5.58 -22.97 4.01
CA TYR A 146 -7.03 -22.97 4.28
C TYR A 146 -7.74 -22.11 3.21
N ASP A 147 -7.34 -22.26 1.97
CA ASP A 147 -7.76 -21.44 0.81
C ASP A 147 -8.56 -22.24 -0.23
N ARG A 148 -8.85 -23.54 0.03
CA ARG A 148 -9.53 -24.44 -0.92
C ARG A 148 -10.51 -25.39 -0.24
N GLY A 149 -11.51 -25.81 -0.99
CA GLY A 149 -12.51 -26.80 -0.55
C GLY A 149 -13.46 -26.25 0.52
N GLU A 150 -13.87 -27.12 1.45
CA GLU A 150 -14.85 -26.79 2.50
C GLU A 150 -14.24 -26.06 3.71
N ASN A 151 -12.91 -26.05 3.83
CA ASN A 151 -12.18 -25.54 5.00
C ASN A 151 -11.53 -24.17 4.72
N ILE A 152 -12.27 -23.25 4.12
CA ILE A 152 -11.77 -21.92 3.76
C ILE A 152 -11.82 -20.99 4.98
N VAL A 153 -10.69 -20.36 5.32
CA VAL A 153 -10.59 -19.31 6.34
C VAL A 153 -10.39 -17.96 5.62
N PRO A 154 -11.46 -17.13 5.52
CA PRO A 154 -11.37 -15.83 4.87
C PRO A 154 -10.58 -14.85 5.74
N VAL A 155 -9.82 -13.97 5.09
CA VAL A 155 -9.05 -12.90 5.74
C VAL A 155 -9.63 -11.56 5.34
N TYR A 156 -10.01 -10.78 6.35
CA TYR A 156 -10.54 -9.43 6.18
C TYR A 156 -9.58 -8.41 6.76
N LEU A 157 -9.37 -7.32 6.04
CA LEU A 157 -8.70 -6.13 6.54
C LEU A 157 -9.74 -5.23 7.22
N ASP A 158 -9.46 -4.78 8.42
CA ASP A 158 -10.27 -3.76 9.10
C ASP A 158 -10.14 -2.42 8.38
N VAL A 159 -11.21 -1.95 7.76
CA VAL A 159 -11.21 -0.76 6.89
C VAL A 159 -10.89 0.52 7.65
N PRO A 160 -11.46 0.79 8.83
CA PRO A 160 -11.07 1.95 9.64
C PRO A 160 -9.57 2.01 9.88
N ASN A 161 -8.96 0.94 10.38
CA ASN A 161 -7.51 0.90 10.64
C ASN A 161 -6.70 0.98 9.35
N LEU A 162 -7.12 0.29 8.27
CA LEU A 162 -6.46 0.34 6.98
C LEU A 162 -6.37 1.78 6.43
N VAL A 163 -7.49 2.51 6.48
CA VAL A 163 -7.58 3.87 5.93
C VAL A 163 -6.91 4.90 6.84
N THR A 164 -7.07 4.80 8.16
CA THR A 164 -6.54 5.83 9.07
C THR A 164 -5.10 5.61 9.50
N GLU A 165 -4.59 4.39 9.43
CA GLU A 165 -3.24 4.05 9.91
C GLU A 165 -2.28 3.63 8.79
N HIS A 166 -2.64 3.92 7.55
CA HIS A 166 -1.83 3.81 6.34
C HIS A 166 -1.39 2.38 5.98
N LEU A 167 -1.12 2.17 4.70
CA LEU A 167 -0.77 0.89 4.10
C LEU A 167 0.54 0.97 3.31
N ALA A 168 1.41 -0.04 3.45
CA ALA A 168 2.49 -0.28 2.50
C ALA A 168 2.24 -1.61 1.75
N VAL A 169 2.34 -1.59 0.42
CA VAL A 169 2.32 -2.80 -0.40
C VAL A 169 3.67 -2.94 -1.10
N LEU A 170 4.43 -3.95 -0.71
CA LEU A 170 5.82 -4.13 -1.08
C LEU A 170 5.99 -5.46 -1.82
N ALA A 171 6.44 -5.42 -3.07
CA ALA A 171 6.48 -6.60 -3.91
C ALA A 171 7.42 -6.43 -5.09
N MET A 172 8.14 -7.47 -5.51
CA MET A 172 8.85 -7.44 -6.78
C MET A 172 7.87 -7.48 -7.97
N THR A 173 8.37 -7.13 -9.16
CA THR A 173 7.60 -7.24 -10.42
C THR A 173 7.08 -8.66 -10.62
N GLY A 174 5.83 -8.80 -11.05
CA GLY A 174 5.20 -10.09 -11.32
C GLY A 174 4.75 -10.88 -10.08
N ALA A 175 4.83 -10.30 -8.86
CA ALA A 175 4.32 -10.93 -7.65
C ALA A 175 2.80 -10.78 -7.46
N GLY A 176 2.12 -9.92 -8.25
CA GLY A 176 0.69 -9.66 -8.12
C GLY A 176 0.36 -8.35 -7.40
N LYS A 177 1.34 -7.42 -7.28
CA LYS A 177 1.20 -6.13 -6.58
C LYS A 177 -0.02 -5.32 -7.06
N SER A 178 -0.06 -4.94 -8.33
CA SER A 178 -1.14 -4.11 -8.90
C SER A 178 -2.50 -4.83 -8.88
N TYR A 179 -2.48 -6.16 -8.96
CA TYR A 179 -3.68 -6.98 -8.78
C TYR A 179 -4.25 -6.85 -7.36
N THR A 180 -3.39 -7.00 -6.35
CA THR A 180 -3.76 -6.90 -4.93
C THR A 180 -4.26 -5.51 -4.58
N VAL A 181 -3.56 -4.46 -5.03
CA VAL A 181 -3.96 -3.07 -4.82
C VAL A 181 -5.28 -2.76 -5.51
N GLY A 182 -5.45 -3.19 -6.77
CA GLY A 182 -6.70 -3.03 -7.50
C GLY A 182 -7.88 -3.71 -6.81
N ARG A 183 -7.68 -4.90 -6.21
CA ARG A 183 -8.71 -5.56 -5.39
C ARG A 183 -9.09 -4.74 -4.16
N ILE A 184 -8.11 -4.16 -3.47
CA ILE A 184 -8.37 -3.28 -2.32
C ILE A 184 -9.17 -2.04 -2.76
N ILE A 185 -8.75 -1.38 -3.85
CA ILE A 185 -9.40 -0.19 -4.37
C ILE A 185 -10.86 -0.47 -4.74
N GLU A 186 -11.13 -1.51 -5.55
CA GLU A 186 -12.50 -1.78 -6.00
C GLU A 186 -13.45 -2.07 -4.84
N ARG A 187 -13.00 -2.78 -3.80
CA ARG A 187 -13.81 -3.08 -2.64
C ARG A 187 -14.02 -1.87 -1.74
N LEU A 188 -13.00 -1.04 -1.52
CA LEU A 188 -13.14 0.22 -0.80
C LEU A 188 -14.18 1.12 -1.45
N VAL A 189 -14.12 1.28 -2.77
CA VAL A 189 -15.01 2.18 -3.51
C VAL A 189 -16.44 1.64 -3.60
N THR A 190 -16.62 0.34 -3.77
CA THR A 190 -17.94 -0.27 -3.98
C THR A 190 -18.61 -0.70 -2.70
N LEU A 191 -18.03 -1.64 -1.97
CA LEU A 191 -18.66 -2.25 -0.80
C LEU A 191 -18.61 -1.33 0.42
N ASN A 192 -17.53 -0.55 0.57
CA ASN A 192 -17.36 0.35 1.71
C ASN A 192 -17.73 1.82 1.39
N ASN A 193 -18.17 2.11 0.17
CA ASN A 193 -18.50 3.47 -0.28
C ASN A 193 -17.35 4.48 -0.03
N GLY A 194 -16.11 4.03 -0.08
CA GLY A 194 -14.93 4.84 0.17
C GLY A 194 -14.59 5.75 -1.01
N THR A 195 -13.84 6.81 -0.75
CA THR A 195 -13.19 7.60 -1.79
C THR A 195 -11.72 7.23 -1.87
N VAL A 196 -11.26 6.86 -3.06
CA VAL A 196 -9.86 6.51 -3.33
C VAL A 196 -9.32 7.41 -4.42
N VAL A 197 -8.14 8.01 -4.18
CA VAL A 197 -7.41 8.84 -5.14
C VAL A 197 -6.10 8.13 -5.47
N VAL A 198 -5.91 7.76 -6.74
CA VAL A 198 -4.74 7.02 -7.20
C VAL A 198 -3.83 7.95 -7.99
N PHE A 199 -2.57 8.10 -7.56
CA PHE A 199 -1.51 8.72 -8.35
C PHE A 199 -0.83 7.64 -9.19
N ASP A 200 -1.10 7.65 -10.49
CA ASP A 200 -0.78 6.56 -11.43
C ASP A 200 0.33 6.98 -12.41
N PRO A 201 1.61 6.74 -12.10
CA PRO A 201 2.73 7.14 -12.95
C PRO A 201 2.87 6.32 -14.24
N HIS A 202 2.19 5.17 -14.34
CA HIS A 202 2.33 4.23 -15.46
C HIS A 202 1.03 3.95 -16.22
N GLY A 203 -0.11 4.52 -15.81
CA GLY A 203 -1.41 4.32 -16.45
C GLY A 203 -1.98 2.90 -16.25
N GLU A 204 -1.61 2.23 -15.16
CA GLU A 204 -2.08 0.87 -14.88
C GLU A 204 -3.58 0.81 -14.54
N TYR A 205 -4.06 1.79 -13.79
CA TYR A 205 -5.46 1.85 -13.34
C TYR A 205 -6.38 2.49 -14.38
N GLY A 206 -5.86 3.36 -15.22
CA GLY A 206 -6.61 3.97 -16.31
C GLY A 206 -7.11 2.98 -17.34
N LYS A 207 -6.47 1.83 -17.49
CA LYS A 207 -6.90 0.76 -18.43
C LYS A 207 -8.28 0.19 -18.12
N ALA A 208 -8.70 0.23 -16.85
CA ALA A 208 -10.07 -0.16 -16.47
C ALA A 208 -11.15 0.71 -17.14
N LEU A 209 -10.78 1.89 -17.67
CA LEU A 209 -11.67 2.84 -18.33
C LEU A 209 -11.42 2.94 -19.85
N ALA A 210 -10.66 2.02 -20.42
CA ALA A 210 -10.31 2.05 -21.84
C ALA A 210 -11.55 2.05 -22.74
N GLY A 211 -11.54 2.91 -23.76
CA GLY A 211 -12.67 3.05 -24.70
C GLY A 211 -13.92 3.66 -24.08
N GLY A 212 -13.82 4.34 -22.93
CA GLY A 212 -14.94 5.00 -22.26
C GLY A 212 -15.93 4.07 -21.57
N ARG A 213 -15.59 2.80 -21.46
CA ARG A 213 -16.38 1.80 -20.73
C ARG A 213 -15.51 1.09 -19.72
N ILE A 214 -16.12 0.70 -18.61
CA ILE A 214 -15.46 -0.12 -17.60
C ILE A 214 -15.13 -1.49 -18.20
N GLN A 215 -13.88 -1.91 -18.00
CA GLN A 215 -13.40 -3.22 -18.45
C GLN A 215 -13.34 -4.16 -17.24
N PHE A 216 -13.95 -5.34 -17.39
CA PHE A 216 -13.93 -6.37 -16.35
C PHE A 216 -12.99 -7.51 -16.72
N ASN A 217 -12.39 -8.11 -15.71
CA ASN A 217 -11.53 -9.25 -15.87
C ASN A 217 -12.36 -10.52 -16.09
N GLU A 218 -12.45 -10.99 -17.33
CA GLU A 218 -13.22 -12.18 -17.71
C GLU A 218 -12.47 -13.50 -17.42
N GLN A 219 -11.15 -13.43 -17.19
CA GLN A 219 -10.28 -14.60 -17.02
C GLN A 219 -10.05 -14.97 -15.55
N ASN A 220 -10.88 -14.51 -14.62
CA ASN A 220 -10.74 -14.86 -13.22
C ASN A 220 -11.06 -16.34 -12.97
N GLU A 221 -10.07 -17.11 -12.57
CA GLU A 221 -10.33 -18.35 -11.84
C GLU A 221 -10.82 -17.98 -10.43
N VAL A 222 -12.11 -18.10 -10.20
CA VAL A 222 -12.73 -17.82 -8.90
C VAL A 222 -12.72 -19.10 -8.08
N ALA A 223 -11.70 -19.26 -7.24
CA ALA A 223 -11.57 -20.43 -6.37
C ALA A 223 -12.41 -20.32 -5.07
N ASP A 224 -12.84 -19.10 -4.72
CA ASP A 224 -13.59 -18.83 -3.49
C ASP A 224 -15.08 -18.58 -3.80
N PRO A 225 -16.01 -19.37 -3.24
CA PRO A 225 -17.46 -19.16 -3.39
C PRO A 225 -17.96 -17.77 -2.91
N ARG A 226 -17.19 -17.10 -2.02
CA ARG A 226 -17.52 -15.73 -1.60
C ARG A 226 -17.26 -14.74 -2.73
N ASP A 227 -16.11 -14.85 -3.37
CA ASP A 227 -15.79 -14.01 -4.54
C ASP A 227 -16.76 -14.27 -5.68
N GLU A 228 -17.14 -15.52 -5.94
CA GLU A 228 -18.13 -15.87 -6.94
C GLU A 228 -19.47 -15.13 -6.72
N ARG A 229 -19.92 -14.99 -5.48
CA ARG A 229 -21.16 -14.26 -5.13
C ARG A 229 -21.00 -12.74 -5.17
N VAL A 230 -19.84 -12.22 -4.77
CA VAL A 230 -19.60 -10.78 -4.57
C VAL A 230 -19.15 -10.08 -5.87
N LEU A 231 -18.40 -10.75 -6.73
CA LEU A 231 -17.90 -10.14 -7.98
C LEU A 231 -19.00 -9.56 -8.88
N PRO A 232 -20.13 -10.23 -9.14
CA PRO A 232 -21.22 -9.64 -9.94
C PRO A 232 -21.80 -8.39 -9.29
N GLN A 233 -21.87 -8.33 -7.96
CA GLN A 233 -22.32 -7.15 -7.23
C GLN A 233 -21.34 -5.99 -7.39
N ILE A 234 -20.04 -6.26 -7.26
CA ILE A 234 -18.99 -5.25 -7.47
C ILE A 234 -19.05 -4.73 -8.90
N GLN A 235 -19.15 -5.59 -9.90
CA GLN A 235 -19.28 -5.19 -11.31
C GLN A 235 -20.48 -4.26 -11.53
N LYS A 236 -21.63 -4.60 -10.98
CA LYS A 236 -22.84 -3.77 -11.06
C LYS A 236 -22.66 -2.41 -10.38
N LEU A 237 -21.99 -2.37 -9.23
CA LEU A 237 -21.72 -1.11 -8.51
C LEU A 237 -20.75 -0.23 -9.28
N LEU A 238 -19.65 -0.79 -9.79
CA LEU A 238 -18.67 -0.08 -10.60
C LEU A 238 -19.31 0.50 -11.88
N TRP A 239 -20.13 -0.29 -12.57
CA TRP A 239 -20.86 0.17 -13.73
C TRP A 239 -21.77 1.37 -13.41
N ARG A 240 -22.54 1.29 -12.31
CA ARG A 240 -23.37 2.42 -11.84
C ARG A 240 -22.57 3.67 -11.50
N LEU A 241 -21.39 3.51 -10.93
CA LEU A 241 -20.51 4.63 -10.60
C LEU A 241 -19.98 5.30 -11.88
N THR A 242 -19.71 4.54 -12.92
CA THR A 242 -19.26 5.06 -14.22
C THR A 242 -20.38 5.82 -14.91
N GLU A 243 -21.61 5.26 -14.97
CA GLU A 243 -22.74 5.93 -15.61
C GLU A 243 -23.18 7.22 -14.92
N ALA A 244 -23.03 7.29 -13.60
CA ALA A 244 -23.36 8.50 -12.85
C ALA A 244 -22.40 9.68 -13.11
N GLY A 245 -21.34 9.47 -13.91
CA GLY A 245 -20.39 10.50 -14.35
C GLY A 245 -19.49 11.09 -13.28
N ALA A 246 -19.77 10.82 -12.00
CA ALA A 246 -19.01 11.38 -10.87
C ALA A 246 -18.37 10.33 -9.96
N GLY A 247 -18.61 9.05 -10.21
CA GLY A 247 -18.14 7.98 -9.33
C GLY A 247 -16.74 7.46 -9.69
N ILE A 248 -16.41 7.41 -10.98
CA ILE A 248 -15.07 7.05 -11.47
C ILE A 248 -14.63 8.14 -12.45
N GLN A 249 -13.51 8.80 -12.12
CA GLN A 249 -12.99 9.93 -12.88
C GLN A 249 -11.47 9.78 -13.05
N ALA A 250 -10.98 10.02 -14.26
CA ALA A 250 -9.56 10.13 -14.54
C ALA A 250 -9.21 11.60 -14.86
N TYR A 251 -8.20 12.12 -14.21
CA TYR A 251 -7.68 13.47 -14.40
C TYR A 251 -6.31 13.39 -15.05
N THR A 252 -6.13 14.14 -16.13
CA THR A 252 -4.85 14.19 -16.86
C THR A 252 -4.40 15.64 -17.02
N PRO A 253 -3.10 15.96 -16.95
CA PRO A 253 -2.57 17.24 -17.39
C PRO A 253 -2.84 17.46 -18.88
N GLN A 254 -2.94 18.72 -19.29
CA GLN A 254 -3.37 19.13 -20.63
C GLN A 254 -2.53 18.57 -21.80
N SER A 255 -1.26 18.26 -21.56
CA SER A 255 -0.34 17.79 -22.61
C SER A 255 -0.33 16.28 -22.85
N SER A 256 -1.06 15.51 -22.06
CA SER A 256 -0.96 14.07 -22.19
C SER A 256 -1.64 13.60 -23.47
N SER A 257 -0.89 12.88 -24.31
CA SER A 257 -1.39 12.13 -25.46
C SER A 257 -2.46 11.08 -25.09
N PHE A 258 -2.79 11.01 -23.79
CA PHE A 258 -3.73 10.09 -23.15
C PHE A 258 -5.20 10.51 -23.22
N GLN A 259 -5.50 11.79 -23.48
CA GLN A 259 -6.88 12.29 -23.55
C GLN A 259 -7.80 11.45 -24.45
N ALA A 260 -7.25 10.85 -25.48
CA ALA A 260 -8.05 10.01 -26.41
C ALA A 260 -8.40 8.62 -25.87
N LYS A 261 -7.71 8.12 -24.83
CA LYS A 261 -7.91 6.74 -24.33
C LYS A 261 -9.05 6.59 -23.34
N TYR A 262 -9.43 7.67 -22.63
CA TYR A 262 -10.42 7.64 -21.55
C TYR A 262 -11.63 8.54 -21.82
N ALA A 263 -12.07 8.64 -23.04
CA ALA A 263 -12.96 9.68 -23.58
C ALA A 263 -14.23 9.99 -22.76
N SER A 264 -14.78 9.06 -21.97
CA SER A 264 -16.03 9.29 -21.23
C SER A 264 -15.86 9.63 -19.75
N ALA A 265 -14.68 9.39 -19.16
CA ALA A 265 -14.40 9.67 -17.74
C ALA A 265 -13.20 10.62 -17.57
N ASN A 266 -12.72 11.21 -18.65
CA ASN A 266 -11.51 12.01 -18.67
C ASN A 266 -11.80 13.47 -18.37
N HIS A 267 -11.09 13.99 -17.37
CA HIS A 267 -11.14 15.39 -16.99
C HIS A 267 -9.74 15.99 -17.12
N GLU A 268 -9.69 17.25 -17.55
CA GLU A 268 -8.45 18.00 -17.55
C GLU A 268 -8.09 18.41 -16.12
N LEU A 269 -6.85 18.15 -15.71
CA LEU A 269 -6.33 18.59 -14.43
C LEU A 269 -5.82 20.02 -14.57
N ALA A 270 -6.51 20.96 -13.97
CA ALA A 270 -6.15 22.39 -13.97
C ALA A 270 -6.04 22.91 -12.54
N LEU A 271 -4.82 22.90 -11.99
CA LEU A 271 -4.53 23.29 -10.60
C LEU A 271 -4.36 24.81 -10.50
N GLN A 272 -4.93 25.42 -9.46
CA GLN A 272 -4.73 26.84 -9.17
C GLN A 272 -3.40 27.05 -8.46
N PHE A 273 -2.54 27.90 -9.04
CA PHE A 273 -1.24 28.23 -8.47
C PHE A 273 -1.33 29.22 -7.30
N ASP A 274 -2.36 30.02 -7.26
CA ASP A 274 -2.56 31.06 -6.24
C ASP A 274 -2.93 30.54 -4.85
N GLN A 275 -3.15 29.24 -4.72
CA GLN A 275 -3.46 28.59 -3.44
C GLN A 275 -2.21 28.17 -2.65
N PHE A 276 -1.00 28.27 -3.26
CA PHE A 276 0.24 27.87 -2.62
C PHE A 276 0.82 28.99 -1.78
N GLU A 277 1.22 28.65 -0.56
CA GLU A 277 2.04 29.54 0.27
C GLU A 277 3.51 29.51 -0.20
N MET A 278 4.32 30.50 0.21
CA MET A 278 5.73 30.55 -0.19
C MET A 278 6.51 29.31 0.24
N ASP A 279 6.18 28.73 1.38
CA ASP A 279 6.80 27.48 1.85
C ASP A 279 6.53 26.32 0.89
N ASP A 280 5.31 26.22 0.35
CA ASP A 280 4.97 25.22 -0.66
C ASP A 280 5.77 25.47 -1.96
N LEU A 281 5.94 26.72 -2.34
CA LEU A 281 6.62 27.12 -3.58
C LEU A 281 8.14 26.94 -3.50
N SER A 282 8.75 27.18 -2.35
CA SER A 282 10.18 26.94 -2.13
C SER A 282 10.54 25.46 -2.34
N GLU A 283 9.59 24.57 -2.06
CA GLU A 283 9.73 23.13 -2.30
C GLU A 283 9.46 22.72 -3.75
N ILE A 284 8.46 23.34 -4.37
CA ILE A 284 8.07 23.10 -5.77
C ILE A 284 9.11 23.64 -6.76
N LEU A 285 9.80 24.72 -6.38
CA LEU A 285 10.86 25.34 -7.17
C LEU A 285 12.23 25.13 -6.50
N PRO A 286 12.81 23.93 -6.60
CA PRO A 286 14.03 23.61 -5.87
C PRO A 286 15.19 24.52 -6.26
N GLY A 287 16.02 24.87 -5.26
CA GLY A 287 17.21 25.68 -5.43
C GLY A 287 16.90 27.16 -5.68
N LEU A 288 15.75 27.67 -5.26
CA LEU A 288 15.56 29.12 -5.09
C LEU A 288 16.57 29.63 -4.07
N THR A 289 17.18 30.78 -4.38
CA THR A 289 17.99 31.53 -3.41
C THR A 289 17.09 32.52 -2.68
N GLU A 290 17.47 32.91 -1.47
CA GLU A 290 16.72 33.88 -0.68
C GLU A 290 16.30 35.16 -1.45
N PRO A 291 17.17 35.79 -2.31
CA PRO A 291 16.75 36.90 -3.16
C PRO A 291 15.70 36.53 -4.20
N GLN A 292 15.71 35.31 -4.71
CA GLN A 292 14.72 34.83 -5.68
C GLN A 292 13.37 34.56 -5.01
N GLU A 293 13.38 33.97 -3.80
CA GLU A 293 12.18 33.75 -2.98
C GLU A 293 11.50 35.08 -2.63
N ARG A 294 12.26 36.08 -2.20
CA ARG A 294 11.73 37.42 -1.87
C ARG A 294 11.04 38.06 -3.07
N VAL A 295 11.66 38.02 -4.23
CA VAL A 295 11.06 38.60 -5.45
C VAL A 295 9.80 37.86 -5.85
N LEU A 296 9.82 36.51 -5.75
CA LEU A 296 8.68 35.66 -6.06
C LEU A 296 7.52 35.90 -5.10
N ASP A 297 7.78 36.04 -3.79
CA ASP A 297 6.77 36.36 -2.78
C ASP A 297 6.07 37.71 -3.05
N VAL A 298 6.84 38.76 -3.30
CA VAL A 298 6.30 40.07 -3.65
C VAL A 298 5.45 39.98 -4.91
N ALA A 299 5.94 39.31 -5.96
CA ALA A 299 5.22 39.15 -7.21
C ALA A 299 3.90 38.39 -7.04
N ILE A 300 3.88 37.31 -6.22
CA ILE A 300 2.67 36.52 -5.93
C ILE A 300 1.66 37.35 -5.15
N ARG A 301 2.08 38.10 -4.12
CA ARG A 301 1.18 38.96 -3.34
C ARG A 301 0.55 40.05 -4.22
N TYR A 302 1.38 40.71 -5.05
CA TYR A 302 0.88 41.71 -6.02
C TYR A 302 -0.10 41.07 -7.01
N TRP A 303 0.26 39.95 -7.64
CA TRP A 303 -0.59 39.25 -8.60
C TRP A 303 -1.93 38.81 -8.00
N ARG A 304 -1.93 38.32 -6.74
CA ARG A 304 -3.14 37.97 -6.01
C ARG A 304 -4.09 39.15 -5.79
N GLN A 305 -3.58 40.35 -5.66
CA GLN A 305 -4.41 41.55 -5.52
C GLN A 305 -4.97 42.03 -6.85
N GLN A 306 -4.21 41.98 -7.91
CA GLN A 306 -4.61 42.47 -9.23
C GLN A 306 -5.59 41.55 -9.94
N GLU A 307 -5.38 40.27 -9.83
CA GLU A 307 -6.17 39.27 -10.54
C GLU A 307 -7.26 38.65 -9.66
N LYS A 308 -8.48 38.58 -10.22
CA LYS A 308 -9.59 37.85 -9.58
C LYS A 308 -9.45 36.34 -9.83
N SER A 309 -9.80 35.53 -8.84
CA SER A 309 -9.83 34.08 -8.99
C SER A 309 -10.89 33.65 -10.04
N PRO A 310 -10.63 32.69 -10.90
CA PRO A 310 -9.38 31.92 -11.05
C PRO A 310 -8.30 32.74 -11.76
N ARG A 311 -7.05 32.71 -11.24
CA ARG A 311 -5.94 33.54 -11.68
C ARG A 311 -5.10 32.85 -12.75
N ASP A 312 -4.77 33.57 -13.83
CA ASP A 312 -3.92 33.05 -14.89
C ASP A 312 -2.44 33.07 -14.49
N ILE A 313 -1.84 31.89 -14.38
CA ILE A 313 -0.43 31.76 -14.01
C ILE A 313 0.54 32.41 -15.02
N ASN A 314 0.14 32.56 -16.28
CA ASN A 314 0.97 33.25 -17.27
C ASN A 314 1.20 34.71 -16.91
N GLN A 315 0.25 35.37 -16.28
CA GLN A 315 0.43 36.76 -15.82
C GLN A 315 1.50 36.88 -14.74
N LEU A 316 1.57 35.96 -13.78
CA LEU A 316 2.65 35.91 -12.80
C LEU A 316 4.01 35.71 -13.47
N ARG A 317 4.09 34.84 -14.46
CA ARG A 317 5.31 34.62 -15.24
C ARG A 317 5.73 35.89 -15.99
N ASP A 318 4.79 36.55 -16.62
CA ASP A 318 5.04 37.76 -17.42
C ASP A 318 5.48 38.93 -16.54
N LEU A 319 4.86 39.06 -15.35
CA LEU A 319 5.26 40.02 -14.32
C LEU A 319 6.72 39.84 -13.86
N LEU A 320 7.15 38.60 -13.66
CA LEU A 320 8.54 38.27 -13.28
C LEU A 320 9.55 38.44 -14.44
N SER A 321 9.08 38.40 -15.70
CA SER A 321 9.92 38.52 -16.89
C SER A 321 10.05 39.95 -17.37
N GLY A 322 9.15 40.84 -16.94
CA GLY A 322 9.07 42.23 -17.38
C GLY A 322 9.95 43.19 -16.57
N ASP A 323 9.70 44.47 -16.78
CA ASP A 323 10.26 45.52 -15.92
C ASP A 323 9.54 45.48 -14.56
N LEU A 324 10.30 45.37 -13.47
CA LEU A 324 9.75 45.28 -12.11
C LEU A 324 9.14 46.62 -11.63
N GLN A 325 8.93 47.58 -12.53
CA GLN A 325 8.41 48.89 -12.18
C GLN A 325 7.02 48.79 -11.55
N GLU A 326 6.14 47.92 -12.08
CA GLU A 326 4.81 47.70 -11.50
C GLU A 326 4.88 47.22 -10.05
N LEU A 327 5.84 46.33 -9.72
CA LEU A 327 6.07 45.88 -8.35
C LEU A 327 6.64 46.98 -7.48
N ARG A 328 7.52 47.85 -8.02
CA ARG A 328 8.11 48.97 -7.28
C ARG A 328 7.11 50.06 -6.97
N ASP A 329 6.13 50.26 -7.84
CA ASP A 329 5.05 51.26 -7.68
C ASP A 329 3.89 50.72 -6.81
N TRP A 330 3.98 49.46 -6.36
CA TRP A 330 2.93 48.88 -5.52
C TRP A 330 2.87 49.51 -4.13
N LYS A 331 1.71 50.06 -3.76
CA LYS A 331 1.51 50.82 -2.53
C LYS A 331 1.74 50.04 -1.23
N GLU A 332 1.59 48.73 -1.25
CA GLU A 332 1.80 47.87 -0.09
C GLU A 332 3.25 47.37 0.01
N LEU A 333 4.10 47.71 -0.94
CA LEU A 333 5.51 47.34 -0.93
C LEU A 333 6.25 48.13 0.15
N THR A 334 6.92 47.43 1.05
CA THR A 334 7.79 48.09 2.02
C THR A 334 9.08 48.62 1.36
N GLU A 335 9.70 49.67 1.95
CA GLU A 335 10.99 50.15 1.43
C GLU A 335 12.08 49.09 1.38
N ALA A 336 12.09 48.17 2.37
CA ALA A 336 13.07 47.10 2.43
C ALA A 336 12.86 46.10 1.28
N GLU A 337 11.62 45.72 1.00
CA GLU A 337 11.26 44.88 -0.14
C GLU A 337 11.58 45.52 -1.47
N GLY A 338 11.25 46.81 -1.64
CA GLY A 338 11.57 47.56 -2.85
C GLY A 338 13.07 47.60 -3.15
N ARG A 339 13.92 47.77 -2.12
CA ARG A 339 15.38 47.71 -2.27
C ARG A 339 15.87 46.27 -2.60
N ALA A 340 15.15 45.25 -2.18
CA ALA A 340 15.48 43.85 -2.44
C ALA A 340 15.04 43.38 -3.83
N LEU A 341 14.15 44.10 -4.51
CA LEU A 341 13.70 43.76 -5.87
C LEU A 341 14.85 43.86 -6.87
N ASN A 342 15.30 42.73 -7.36
CA ASN A 342 16.40 42.58 -8.28
C ASN A 342 15.95 41.90 -9.57
N SER A 343 16.06 42.60 -10.70
CA SER A 343 15.64 42.10 -12.01
C SER A 343 16.34 40.80 -12.41
N ARG A 344 17.61 40.60 -11.99
CA ARG A 344 18.33 39.35 -12.24
C ARG A 344 17.72 38.18 -11.47
N SER A 345 17.36 38.40 -10.21
CA SER A 345 16.68 37.39 -9.38
C SER A 345 15.29 37.07 -9.91
N ALA A 346 14.53 38.08 -10.35
CA ALA A 346 13.22 37.91 -10.97
C ALA A 346 13.30 37.10 -12.27
N ALA A 347 14.26 37.42 -13.15
CA ALA A 347 14.47 36.69 -14.40
C ALA A 347 14.78 35.19 -14.13
N VAL A 348 15.63 34.88 -13.13
CA VAL A 348 15.91 33.49 -12.76
C VAL A 348 14.69 32.80 -12.19
N ALA A 349 13.94 33.46 -11.31
CA ALA A 349 12.67 32.92 -10.77
C ALA A 349 11.66 32.65 -11.89
N SER A 350 11.51 33.57 -12.86
CA SER A 350 10.67 33.38 -14.06
C SER A 350 11.09 32.17 -14.89
N ILE A 351 12.39 31.96 -15.10
CA ILE A 351 12.90 30.81 -15.84
C ILE A 351 12.56 29.51 -15.11
N LYS A 352 12.73 29.47 -13.78
CA LYS A 352 12.40 28.29 -12.97
C LYS A 352 10.88 28.01 -13.00
N LEU A 353 10.07 29.07 -12.82
CA LEU A 353 8.62 28.96 -12.92
C LEU A 353 8.19 28.46 -14.30
N ARG A 354 8.76 29.01 -15.38
CA ARG A 354 8.47 28.55 -16.75
C ARG A 354 8.82 27.09 -16.98
N ARG A 355 9.95 26.62 -16.44
CA ARG A 355 10.30 25.18 -16.50
C ARG A 355 9.26 24.32 -15.79
N LEU A 356 8.89 24.70 -14.59
CA LEU A 356 7.84 24.00 -13.82
C LEU A 356 6.53 23.95 -14.60
N LEU A 357 6.09 25.08 -15.17
CA LEU A 357 4.84 25.16 -15.95
C LEU A 357 4.88 24.28 -17.20
N ASN A 358 6.02 24.24 -17.88
CA ASN A 358 6.20 23.40 -19.06
C ASN A 358 6.25 21.90 -18.71
N ASP A 359 6.89 21.54 -17.60
CA ASP A 359 7.01 20.15 -17.17
C ASP A 359 5.69 19.60 -16.66
N ALA A 360 5.01 20.34 -15.78
CA ALA A 360 3.81 19.83 -15.13
C ALA A 360 2.54 19.98 -15.99
N GLN A 361 2.46 21.06 -16.80
CA GLN A 361 1.33 21.40 -17.70
C GLN A 361 -0.09 21.23 -17.08
N ALA A 362 -0.18 21.30 -15.76
CA ALA A 362 -1.39 21.07 -14.98
C ALA A 362 -1.90 22.35 -14.32
N PHE A 363 -1.30 23.53 -14.63
CA PHE A 363 -1.71 24.78 -14.01
C PHE A 363 -2.74 25.52 -14.85
N TYR A 364 -3.74 26.06 -14.15
CA TYR A 364 -4.78 26.84 -14.76
C TYR A 364 -4.24 28.07 -15.46
N SER A 365 -4.69 28.29 -16.68
CA SER A 365 -4.54 29.55 -17.42
C SER A 365 -5.90 29.92 -18.04
N LYS A 366 -6.09 31.19 -18.43
CA LYS A 366 -7.34 31.65 -19.08
C LYS A 366 -7.61 30.94 -20.41
N ALA A 367 -6.62 30.29 -20.98
CA ALA A 367 -6.77 29.49 -22.19
C ALA A 367 -7.34 28.09 -21.93
N LEU A 368 -7.43 27.68 -20.65
CA LEU A 368 -7.92 26.36 -20.22
C LEU A 368 -9.37 26.39 -19.77
N ALA A 369 -9.93 25.20 -19.59
CA ALA A 369 -11.17 24.98 -18.89
C ALA A 369 -11.12 25.51 -17.44
N ALA A 370 -12.27 25.55 -16.76
CA ALA A 370 -12.35 25.97 -15.37
C ALA A 370 -11.38 25.18 -14.48
N PRO A 371 -10.84 25.80 -13.40
CA PRO A 371 -9.94 25.12 -12.48
C PRO A 371 -10.59 23.88 -11.87
N THR A 372 -9.79 22.84 -11.66
CA THR A 372 -10.23 21.62 -10.98
C THR A 372 -10.54 21.94 -9.51
N ASN A 373 -11.78 21.72 -9.12
CA ASN A 373 -12.17 21.81 -7.72
C ASN A 373 -11.87 20.49 -7.01
N ILE A 374 -10.81 20.46 -6.22
CA ILE A 374 -10.38 19.25 -5.49
C ILE A 374 -11.45 18.72 -4.55
N ALA A 375 -12.23 19.61 -3.91
CA ALA A 375 -13.29 19.17 -3.02
C ALA A 375 -14.46 18.48 -3.77
N ASP A 376 -14.75 18.91 -4.99
CA ASP A 376 -15.77 18.26 -5.83
C ASP A 376 -15.21 16.98 -6.47
N MET A 377 -13.92 16.95 -6.79
CA MET A 377 -13.22 15.76 -7.26
C MET A 377 -13.28 14.62 -6.22
N VAL A 378 -12.93 14.89 -4.98
CA VAL A 378 -12.93 13.90 -3.87
C VAL A 378 -14.34 13.65 -3.35
N GLY A 379 -15.22 14.63 -3.40
CA GLY A 379 -16.57 14.61 -2.88
C GLY A 379 -16.71 15.19 -1.47
N ARG A 380 -17.89 15.69 -1.20
CA ARG A 380 -18.25 16.28 0.10
C ARG A 380 -18.71 15.22 1.09
N ARG A 381 -18.68 15.51 2.38
CA ARG A 381 -19.17 14.60 3.45
C ARG A 381 -20.64 14.21 3.28
N SER A 382 -21.44 15.07 2.65
CA SER A 382 -22.84 14.81 2.32
C SER A 382 -23.05 13.75 1.24
N ASP A 383 -22.03 13.49 0.41
CA ASP A 383 -22.12 12.52 -0.68
C ASP A 383 -22.16 11.10 -0.11
N LYS A 384 -23.09 10.29 -0.59
CA LYS A 384 -23.29 8.92 -0.08
C LYS A 384 -22.64 7.84 -0.91
N ARG A 385 -22.01 8.18 -2.05
CA ARG A 385 -21.42 7.23 -2.99
C ARG A 385 -19.91 7.23 -2.92
N GLY A 386 -19.30 6.06 -3.02
CA GLY A 386 -17.86 5.93 -3.19
C GLY A 386 -17.37 6.60 -4.49
N ARG A 387 -16.09 6.95 -4.52
CA ARG A 387 -15.45 7.56 -5.71
C ARG A 387 -14.08 6.92 -5.94
N LEU A 388 -13.76 6.72 -7.21
CA LEU A 388 -12.42 6.40 -7.67
C LEU A 388 -11.92 7.55 -8.53
N VAL A 389 -10.89 8.22 -8.07
CA VAL A 389 -10.22 9.32 -8.78
C VAL A 389 -8.84 8.84 -9.19
N ILE A 390 -8.54 8.88 -10.47
CA ILE A 390 -7.24 8.48 -11.03
C ILE A 390 -6.55 9.76 -11.52
N ILE A 391 -5.41 10.08 -10.94
CA ILE A 391 -4.52 11.14 -11.42
C ILE A 391 -3.49 10.45 -12.33
N ASP A 392 -3.75 10.53 -13.62
CA ASP A 392 -2.88 9.92 -14.63
C ASP A 392 -1.65 10.81 -14.85
N LEU A 393 -0.49 10.27 -14.48
CA LEU A 393 0.80 10.94 -14.57
C LEU A 393 1.71 10.32 -15.63
N GLN A 394 1.16 9.47 -16.47
CA GLN A 394 1.93 8.77 -17.51
C GLN A 394 2.54 9.76 -18.50
N GLY A 395 3.78 9.53 -18.89
CA GLY A 395 4.50 10.35 -19.87
C GLY A 395 5.10 11.66 -19.32
N LEU A 396 4.84 11.99 -18.04
CA LEU A 396 5.44 13.14 -17.39
C LEU A 396 6.84 12.83 -16.85
N SER A 397 7.68 13.87 -16.71
CA SER A 397 8.95 13.76 -15.99
C SER A 397 8.71 13.44 -14.52
N ASP A 398 9.67 12.83 -13.83
CA ASP A 398 9.54 12.49 -12.41
C ASP A 398 9.32 13.76 -11.56
N ASN A 399 9.96 14.87 -11.94
CA ASN A 399 9.75 16.16 -11.28
C ASN A 399 8.31 16.64 -11.41
N ALA A 400 7.73 16.57 -12.61
CA ALA A 400 6.33 16.94 -12.86
C ALA A 400 5.36 16.03 -12.07
N LYS A 401 5.62 14.72 -12.04
CA LYS A 401 4.84 13.76 -11.24
C LYS A 401 4.85 14.14 -9.76
N GLN A 402 6.04 14.46 -9.21
CA GLN A 402 6.19 14.86 -7.82
C GLN A 402 5.45 16.18 -7.52
N VAL A 403 5.57 17.18 -8.40
CA VAL A 403 4.88 18.47 -8.25
C VAL A 403 3.36 18.27 -8.20
N ILE A 404 2.78 17.61 -9.19
CA ILE A 404 1.33 17.38 -9.24
C ILE A 404 0.86 16.60 -8.02
N THR A 405 1.59 15.55 -7.63
CA THR A 405 1.28 14.74 -6.45
C THR A 405 1.32 15.59 -5.17
N ALA A 406 2.34 16.43 -5.01
CA ALA A 406 2.46 17.33 -3.87
C ALA A 406 1.28 18.28 -3.78
N LEU A 407 0.92 18.93 -4.90
CA LEU A 407 -0.14 19.91 -4.96
C LEU A 407 -1.52 19.29 -4.69
N VAL A 408 -1.86 18.23 -5.39
CA VAL A 408 -3.15 17.54 -5.18
C VAL A 408 -3.28 17.01 -3.76
N SER A 409 -2.21 16.40 -3.21
CA SER A 409 -2.23 15.91 -1.84
C SER A 409 -2.35 17.03 -0.80
N SER A 410 -1.69 18.17 -1.02
CA SER A 410 -1.80 19.35 -0.17
C SER A 410 -3.22 19.91 -0.17
N GLU A 411 -3.83 20.08 -1.34
CA GLU A 411 -5.19 20.58 -1.46
C GLU A 411 -6.22 19.62 -0.84
N ILE A 412 -6.03 18.30 -1.00
CA ILE A 412 -6.86 17.32 -0.33
C ILE A 412 -6.77 17.47 1.19
N LEU A 413 -5.55 17.60 1.75
CA LEU A 413 -5.36 17.74 3.19
C LEU A 413 -5.96 19.05 3.71
N LYS A 414 -5.79 20.18 2.98
CA LYS A 414 -6.44 21.47 3.28
C LYS A 414 -7.96 21.35 3.25
N ALA A 415 -8.52 20.74 2.21
CA ALA A 415 -9.97 20.56 2.08
C ALA A 415 -10.55 19.61 3.16
N ALA A 416 -9.80 18.60 3.57
CA ALA A 416 -10.18 17.70 4.65
C ALA A 416 -10.17 18.38 6.02
N SER A 417 -9.22 19.29 6.25
CA SER A 417 -9.10 20.06 7.50
C SER A 417 -10.09 21.23 7.61
N ASN A 418 -10.85 21.54 6.55
CA ASN A 418 -11.85 22.58 6.55
C ASN A 418 -13.01 22.24 7.50
N LYS A 419 -13.16 23.04 8.57
CA LYS A 419 -14.17 22.79 9.61
C LYS A 419 -15.61 23.02 9.16
N THR A 420 -15.80 23.93 8.18
CA THR A 420 -17.15 24.36 7.74
C THR A 420 -17.72 23.38 6.71
N ASN A 421 -16.90 22.94 5.75
CA ASN A 421 -17.36 22.09 4.66
C ASN A 421 -16.27 21.07 4.26
N PRO A 422 -15.99 20.09 5.14
CA PRO A 422 -14.93 19.13 4.89
C PRO A 422 -15.29 18.18 3.75
N ILE A 423 -14.26 17.70 3.06
CA ILE A 423 -14.39 16.60 2.10
C ILE A 423 -14.68 15.28 2.82
N ARG A 424 -15.05 14.27 2.05
CA ARG A 424 -15.17 12.91 2.56
C ARG A 424 -13.82 12.38 3.03
N PRO A 425 -13.79 11.46 4.02
CA PRO A 425 -12.62 10.65 4.26
C PRO A 425 -12.15 9.98 2.97
N CYS A 426 -10.87 10.03 2.69
CA CYS A 426 -10.31 9.50 1.45
C CYS A 426 -8.99 8.77 1.67
N PHE A 427 -8.68 7.87 0.74
CA PHE A 427 -7.48 7.05 0.74
C PHE A 427 -6.65 7.36 -0.49
N LEU A 428 -5.43 7.89 -0.28
CA LEU A 428 -4.49 8.26 -1.33
C LEU A 428 -3.61 7.06 -1.66
N VAL A 429 -3.52 6.67 -2.90
CA VAL A 429 -2.68 5.56 -3.36
C VAL A 429 -1.52 6.11 -4.18
N TYR A 430 -0.30 6.01 -3.65
CA TYR A 430 0.93 6.41 -4.33
C TYR A 430 1.56 5.18 -4.99
N GLU A 431 1.22 4.95 -6.27
CA GLU A 431 1.80 3.85 -7.06
C GLU A 431 3.25 4.18 -7.43
N GLU A 432 4.15 3.21 -7.39
CA GLU A 432 5.60 3.41 -7.48
C GLU A 432 6.11 4.47 -6.51
N GLY A 433 5.73 4.32 -5.25
CA GLY A 433 5.96 5.29 -4.17
C GLY A 433 7.40 5.78 -4.02
N HIS A 434 8.39 5.00 -4.49
CA HIS A 434 9.79 5.43 -4.52
C HIS A 434 10.06 6.61 -5.48
N THR A 435 9.14 6.91 -6.41
CA THR A 435 9.18 8.12 -7.24
C THR A 435 8.77 9.34 -6.42
N PHE A 436 7.83 9.18 -5.49
CA PHE A 436 7.23 10.28 -4.72
C PHE A 436 7.86 10.48 -3.35
N ALA A 437 8.38 9.42 -2.75
CA ALA A 437 9.03 9.43 -1.45
C ALA A 437 10.34 8.61 -1.51
N PRO A 438 11.36 9.06 -2.26
CA PRO A 438 12.63 8.36 -2.38
C PRO A 438 13.47 8.45 -1.09
N SER A 439 14.22 7.40 -0.80
CA SER A 439 15.19 7.37 0.29
C SER A 439 16.45 8.15 -0.06
N GLY A 440 16.90 9.03 0.84
CA GLY A 440 18.19 9.71 0.72
C GLY A 440 18.30 10.72 -0.43
N GLN A 441 17.19 11.05 -1.08
CA GLN A 441 17.15 12.06 -2.15
C GLN A 441 16.03 13.06 -1.87
N PRO A 442 16.25 14.36 -2.18
CA PRO A 442 15.18 15.34 -2.07
C PRO A 442 14.08 15.03 -3.11
N ALA A 443 12.84 15.10 -2.69
CA ALA A 443 11.68 15.01 -3.56
C ALA A 443 10.62 16.01 -3.13
N ILE A 444 10.06 16.71 -4.09
CA ILE A 444 9.07 17.78 -3.87
C ILE A 444 7.84 17.24 -3.11
N SER A 445 7.42 16.00 -3.44
CA SER A 445 6.26 15.35 -2.83
C SER A 445 6.53 14.77 -1.44
N LEU A 446 7.79 14.56 -1.05
CA LEU A 446 8.13 13.86 0.19
C LEU A 446 7.60 14.57 1.44
N ARG A 447 7.72 15.90 1.52
CA ARG A 447 7.25 16.68 2.68
C ARG A 447 5.75 16.55 2.87
N ILE A 448 4.98 16.71 1.81
CA ILE A 448 3.51 16.60 1.93
C ILE A 448 3.08 15.17 2.26
N ILE A 449 3.76 14.17 1.72
CA ILE A 449 3.48 12.76 2.08
C ILE A 449 3.78 12.52 3.56
N LYS A 450 4.90 13.03 4.09
CA LYS A 450 5.19 12.99 5.54
C LYS A 450 4.14 13.74 6.36
N LYS A 451 3.64 14.87 5.87
CA LYS A 451 2.57 15.61 6.54
C LYS A 451 1.25 14.84 6.54
N VAL A 452 0.87 14.22 5.43
CA VAL A 452 -0.30 13.31 5.36
C VAL A 452 -0.11 12.14 6.33
N ALA A 453 1.08 11.55 6.40
CA ALA A 453 1.40 10.47 7.32
C ALA A 453 1.22 10.86 8.80
N GLY A 454 1.67 12.05 9.18
CA GLY A 454 1.58 12.51 10.58
C GLY A 454 0.23 13.09 10.98
N GLU A 455 -0.47 13.77 10.07
CA GLU A 455 -1.66 14.57 10.39
C GLU A 455 -2.95 14.04 9.75
N GLY A 456 -2.85 13.32 8.62
CA GLY A 456 -3.99 12.92 7.79
C GLY A 456 -5.06 12.14 8.56
N ARG A 457 -4.64 11.27 9.48
CA ARG A 457 -5.54 10.50 10.35
C ARG A 457 -6.60 11.37 11.04
N LYS A 458 -6.21 12.56 11.52
CA LYS A 458 -7.10 13.49 12.23
C LYS A 458 -8.24 14.01 11.35
N PHE A 459 -8.03 14.02 10.04
CA PHE A 459 -8.96 14.57 9.05
C PHE A 459 -9.61 13.48 8.18
N GLY A 460 -9.31 12.20 8.45
CA GLY A 460 -9.81 11.08 7.67
C GLY A 460 -9.10 10.92 6.32
N VAL A 461 -7.87 11.39 6.21
CA VAL A 461 -7.02 11.19 5.03
C VAL A 461 -5.97 10.15 5.35
N GLY A 462 -6.09 8.99 4.72
CA GLY A 462 -5.08 7.94 4.79
C GLY A 462 -4.35 7.77 3.46
N PHE A 463 -3.30 6.93 3.46
CA PHE A 463 -2.62 6.62 2.21
C PHE A 463 -2.09 5.19 2.15
N ALA A 464 -1.86 4.74 0.93
CA ALA A 464 -1.07 3.56 0.62
C ALA A 464 0.16 3.97 -0.17
N VAL A 465 1.32 3.45 0.21
CA VAL A 465 2.54 3.52 -0.58
C VAL A 465 2.81 2.15 -1.20
N ILE A 466 2.94 2.12 -2.52
CA ILE A 466 3.09 0.90 -3.30
C ILE A 466 4.46 0.92 -3.97
N SER A 467 5.29 -0.11 -3.79
CA SER A 467 6.62 -0.11 -4.39
C SER A 467 7.14 -1.50 -4.75
N GLN A 468 7.86 -1.53 -5.88
CA GLN A 468 8.66 -2.68 -6.31
C GLN A 468 10.08 -2.64 -5.72
N ARG A 469 10.48 -1.52 -5.14
CA ARG A 469 11.81 -1.26 -4.59
C ARG A 469 11.71 -0.72 -3.17
N PRO A 470 11.35 -1.56 -2.18
CA PRO A 470 11.17 -1.13 -0.80
C PRO A 470 12.37 -0.36 -0.24
N SER A 471 13.58 -0.82 -0.49
CA SER A 471 14.81 -0.18 0.00
C SER A 471 15.07 1.24 -0.55
N LYS A 472 14.34 1.63 -1.61
CA LYS A 472 14.39 2.98 -2.19
C LYS A 472 13.31 3.92 -1.66
N LEU A 473 12.41 3.43 -0.79
CA LEU A 473 11.42 4.26 -0.12
C LEU A 473 12.02 4.97 1.10
N ASP A 474 11.50 6.15 1.37
CA ASP A 474 11.79 6.87 2.63
C ASP A 474 11.30 6.03 3.83
N ALA A 475 12.21 5.80 4.79
CA ALA A 475 11.91 4.95 5.93
C ALA A 475 10.88 5.58 6.89
N ASP A 476 10.89 6.92 7.03
CA ASP A 476 9.92 7.61 7.90
C ASP A 476 8.50 7.47 7.36
N VAL A 477 8.31 7.60 6.04
CA VAL A 477 7.00 7.38 5.40
C VAL A 477 6.54 5.94 5.59
N THR A 478 7.43 4.97 5.35
CA THR A 478 7.07 3.55 5.41
C THR A 478 6.79 3.11 6.86
N SER A 479 7.51 3.64 7.85
CA SER A 479 7.30 3.33 9.27
C SER A 479 5.96 3.84 9.82
N GLN A 480 5.33 4.82 9.17
CA GLN A 480 3.99 5.28 9.49
C GLN A 480 2.88 4.37 8.92
N CYS A 481 3.24 3.46 8.02
CA CYS A 481 2.30 2.47 7.50
C CYS A 481 2.14 1.33 8.51
N ASN A 482 1.12 1.45 9.36
CA ASN A 482 0.85 0.46 10.41
C ASN A 482 0.27 -0.86 9.87
N THR A 483 0.01 -0.95 8.56
CA THR A 483 -0.33 -2.20 7.87
C THR A 483 0.64 -2.39 6.70
N ILE A 484 1.24 -3.58 6.62
CA ILE A 484 2.16 -3.93 5.54
C ILE A 484 1.69 -5.21 4.86
N ILE A 485 1.60 -5.17 3.55
CA ILE A 485 1.36 -6.32 2.68
C ILE A 485 2.67 -6.56 1.92
N ALA A 486 3.43 -7.57 2.35
CA ALA A 486 4.67 -7.97 1.69
C ALA A 486 4.41 -9.20 0.81
N MET A 487 4.63 -9.07 -0.48
CA MET A 487 4.55 -10.18 -1.44
C MET A 487 5.96 -10.67 -1.78
N ARG A 488 6.09 -11.53 -2.78
CA ARG A 488 7.40 -12.08 -3.15
C ARG A 488 8.46 -11.00 -3.33
N LEU A 489 9.57 -11.13 -2.60
CA LEU A 489 10.75 -10.25 -2.64
C LEU A 489 12.02 -11.10 -2.55
N LYS A 490 12.90 -10.98 -3.55
CA LYS A 490 14.14 -11.76 -3.64
C LYS A 490 15.39 -10.97 -3.22
N ASN A 491 15.35 -9.62 -3.31
CA ASN A 491 16.49 -8.79 -2.98
C ASN A 491 16.71 -8.72 -1.46
N PRO A 492 17.91 -9.09 -0.93
CA PRO A 492 18.20 -9.02 0.50
C PRO A 492 18.13 -7.61 1.10
N ASP A 493 18.42 -6.56 0.32
CA ASP A 493 18.31 -5.17 0.80
C ASP A 493 16.86 -4.78 1.05
N ASP A 494 15.95 -5.20 0.18
CA ASP A 494 14.51 -4.97 0.35
C ASP A 494 13.96 -5.76 1.55
N GLN A 495 14.44 -6.98 1.76
CA GLN A 495 14.07 -7.80 2.92
C GLN A 495 14.57 -7.16 4.23
N ARG A 496 15.82 -6.69 4.27
CA ARG A 496 16.38 -5.97 5.42
C ARG A 496 15.64 -4.67 5.71
N PHE A 497 15.20 -3.98 4.66
CA PHE A 497 14.40 -2.77 4.81
C PHE A 497 13.08 -3.06 5.53
N ILE A 498 12.35 -4.12 5.15
CA ILE A 498 11.09 -4.50 5.79
C ILE A 498 11.29 -4.80 7.28
N LEU A 499 12.33 -5.56 7.65
CA LEU A 499 12.66 -5.82 9.05
C LEU A 499 12.96 -4.55 9.86
N ARG A 500 13.51 -3.53 9.21
CA ARG A 500 13.83 -2.27 9.86
C ARG A 500 12.61 -1.38 10.10
N VAL A 501 11.65 -1.40 9.18
CA VAL A 501 10.48 -0.50 9.22
C VAL A 501 9.25 -1.12 9.91
N SER A 502 9.30 -2.41 10.25
CA SER A 502 8.19 -3.11 10.89
C SER A 502 8.70 -4.07 11.97
N ASP A 503 8.25 -3.84 13.20
CA ASP A 503 8.54 -4.70 14.35
C ASP A 503 7.70 -6.00 14.35
N MET A 504 6.73 -6.10 13.45
CA MET A 504 5.75 -7.19 13.43
C MET A 504 6.19 -8.41 12.61
N PHE A 505 7.18 -8.24 11.71
CA PHE A 505 7.73 -9.37 10.98
C PHE A 505 8.83 -10.06 11.79
N SER A 506 8.75 -11.38 11.85
CA SER A 506 9.86 -12.19 12.31
C SER A 506 10.89 -12.40 11.20
N LYS A 507 12.12 -12.81 11.57
CA LYS A 507 13.13 -13.21 10.59
C LYS A 507 12.63 -14.36 9.71
N ALA A 508 11.87 -15.28 10.29
CA ALA A 508 11.30 -16.40 9.57
C ALA A 508 10.28 -15.99 8.50
N ASP A 509 9.48 -14.97 8.79
CA ASP A 509 8.55 -14.38 7.82
C ASP A 509 9.30 -13.79 6.63
N ILE A 510 10.39 -13.08 6.88
CA ILE A 510 11.21 -12.49 5.82
C ILE A 510 11.91 -13.57 4.98
N ASP A 511 12.43 -14.61 5.62
CA ASP A 511 13.07 -15.75 4.93
C ASP A 511 12.07 -16.51 4.02
N GLU A 512 10.76 -16.33 4.22
CA GLU A 512 9.70 -16.93 3.41
C GLU A 512 9.38 -16.10 2.14
N LEU A 513 9.59 -14.78 2.16
CA LEU A 513 9.21 -13.87 1.07
C LEU A 513 9.76 -14.28 -0.32
N PRO A 514 11.00 -14.77 -0.48
CA PRO A 514 11.49 -15.22 -1.79
C PRO A 514 10.73 -16.38 -2.41
N SER A 515 10.12 -17.22 -1.59
CA SER A 515 9.45 -18.45 -1.99
C SER A 515 7.95 -18.30 -2.23
N LEU A 516 7.38 -17.12 -1.93
CA LEU A 516 5.96 -16.88 -2.12
C LEU A 516 5.55 -17.02 -3.59
N SER A 517 4.40 -17.63 -3.83
CA SER A 517 3.79 -17.74 -5.15
C SER A 517 3.16 -16.40 -5.57
N THR A 518 2.89 -16.26 -6.87
CA THR A 518 2.14 -15.09 -7.37
C THR A 518 0.76 -15.02 -6.70
N GLY A 519 0.42 -13.84 -6.17
CA GLY A 519 -0.83 -13.62 -5.45
C GLY A 519 -0.82 -14.14 -4.00
N GLU A 520 0.32 -14.57 -3.47
CA GLU A 520 0.50 -14.79 -2.03
C GLU A 520 1.13 -13.56 -1.40
N ALA A 521 0.67 -13.22 -0.21
CA ALA A 521 1.10 -12.04 0.53
C ALA A 521 1.19 -12.35 2.03
N LEU A 522 2.28 -11.94 2.64
CA LEU A 522 2.42 -11.88 4.09
C LEU A 522 1.87 -10.52 4.55
N VAL A 523 0.83 -10.55 5.37
CA VAL A 523 0.12 -9.36 5.84
C VAL A 523 0.35 -9.22 7.33
N THR A 524 0.69 -8.00 7.76
CA THR A 524 0.86 -7.66 9.18
C THR A 524 0.35 -6.25 9.46
N GLY A 525 0.09 -5.97 10.71
CA GLY A 525 -0.25 -4.61 11.16
C GLY A 525 -1.64 -4.51 11.77
N ARG A 526 -2.09 -3.27 11.93
CA ARG A 526 -3.31 -2.99 12.69
C ARG A 526 -4.62 -3.34 11.99
N ALA A 527 -4.58 -3.47 10.65
CA ALA A 527 -5.76 -3.88 9.91
C ALA A 527 -6.05 -5.40 10.01
N ILE A 528 -5.14 -6.17 10.64
CA ILE A 528 -5.35 -7.59 10.92
C ILE A 528 -4.95 -7.93 12.36
N PRO A 529 -5.55 -8.96 12.96
CA PRO A 529 -5.31 -9.28 14.36
C PRO A 529 -3.92 -9.87 14.65
N ALA A 530 -3.27 -10.48 13.64
CA ALA A 530 -1.92 -11.04 13.76
C ALA A 530 -1.31 -11.24 12.35
N PRO A 531 0.03 -11.44 12.22
CA PRO A 531 0.66 -11.73 10.93
C PRO A 531 0.10 -12.98 10.26
N LEU A 532 -0.29 -12.86 8.98
CA LEU A 532 -0.94 -13.91 8.21
C LEU A 532 -0.36 -14.03 6.81
N LEU A 533 -0.24 -15.26 6.32
CA LEU A 533 0.03 -15.55 4.91
C LEU A 533 -1.30 -15.73 4.17
N VAL A 534 -1.58 -14.86 3.22
CA VAL A 534 -2.86 -14.75 2.54
C VAL A 534 -2.70 -15.06 1.05
N LYS A 535 -3.55 -15.91 0.52
CA LYS A 535 -3.79 -16.04 -0.92
C LYS A 535 -4.83 -15.00 -1.31
N VAL A 536 -4.42 -14.01 -2.09
CA VAL A 536 -5.28 -12.91 -2.54
C VAL A 536 -6.40 -13.46 -3.45
N GLY A 537 -7.62 -13.04 -3.19
CA GLY A 537 -8.79 -13.50 -3.94
C GLY A 537 -8.99 -12.79 -5.28
N ALA A 538 -10.06 -13.13 -6.00
CA ALA A 538 -10.37 -12.61 -7.33
C ALA A 538 -10.75 -11.12 -7.32
N LYS A 539 -10.45 -10.43 -8.43
CA LYS A 539 -10.67 -8.99 -8.66
C LYS A 539 -11.54 -8.78 -9.90
N ALA A 540 -12.49 -7.84 -9.84
CA ALA A 540 -13.42 -7.55 -10.92
C ALA A 540 -12.81 -6.69 -12.05
N LEU A 541 -12.06 -5.64 -11.72
CA LEU A 541 -11.52 -4.69 -12.69
C LEU A 541 -10.30 -5.25 -13.45
N VAL A 542 -10.19 -4.94 -14.73
CA VAL A 542 -8.94 -5.11 -15.49
C VAL A 542 -7.85 -4.18 -14.91
N HIS A 543 -6.62 -4.57 -15.03
CA HIS A 543 -5.46 -3.73 -14.67
C HIS A 543 -4.38 -3.81 -15.77
N GLY A 544 -3.53 -2.78 -15.82
CA GLY A 544 -2.54 -2.63 -16.87
C GLY A 544 -1.24 -3.39 -16.72
N GLY A 545 -1.04 -4.06 -15.58
CA GLY A 545 0.21 -4.75 -15.26
C GLY A 545 0.39 -6.15 -15.90
N ALA A 546 -0.47 -6.55 -16.83
CA ALA A 546 -0.29 -7.78 -17.58
C ALA A 546 0.94 -7.65 -18.51
N SER A 547 1.81 -8.65 -18.49
CA SER A 547 2.91 -8.73 -19.49
C SER A 547 2.29 -8.83 -20.89
N PRO A 548 2.85 -8.09 -21.87
CA PRO A 548 2.39 -8.24 -23.25
C PRO A 548 2.61 -9.68 -23.73
N GLU A 549 1.68 -10.21 -24.49
CA GLU A 549 1.84 -11.52 -25.13
C GLU A 549 2.86 -11.39 -26.28
N VAL A 550 4.12 -11.55 -25.92
CA VAL A 550 5.26 -11.32 -26.83
C VAL A 550 5.18 -12.17 -28.09
N LEU A 551 4.68 -13.41 -27.97
CA LEU A 551 4.53 -14.29 -29.11
C LEU A 551 3.45 -13.80 -30.07
N GLU A 552 2.32 -13.27 -29.58
CA GLU A 552 1.32 -12.62 -30.42
C GLU A 552 1.84 -11.34 -31.09
N MET A 553 2.62 -10.55 -30.35
CA MET A 553 3.25 -9.33 -30.90
C MET A 553 4.30 -9.63 -31.97
N TRP A 554 4.98 -10.77 -31.90
CA TRP A 554 5.95 -11.21 -32.90
C TRP A 554 5.28 -11.84 -34.13
N GLY A 555 3.96 -12.08 -34.08
CA GLY A 555 3.23 -12.84 -35.09
C GLY A 555 3.52 -14.34 -34.95
N HIS A 556 2.52 -15.13 -34.62
CA HIS A 556 2.66 -16.57 -34.76
C HIS A 556 2.89 -16.87 -36.25
N PHE A 557 4.06 -17.37 -36.59
CA PHE A 557 4.24 -18.11 -37.82
C PHE A 557 3.53 -19.45 -37.60
N ASP A 558 2.28 -19.54 -38.07
CA ASP A 558 1.65 -20.83 -38.32
C ASP A 558 2.48 -21.52 -39.42
N GLY A 559 3.34 -22.45 -39.00
CA GLY A 559 4.17 -23.28 -39.88
C GLY A 559 3.38 -24.39 -40.54
#